data_b0ed94f39c4b487c6b1ed5d31db21a36
#
_entry.id   b0ed94f39c4b487c6b1ed5d31db21a36
#
_cell.length_a   1.000
_cell.length_b   1.000
_cell.length_c   1.000
_cell.angle_alpha   90.00
_cell.angle_beta   90.00
_cell.angle_gamma   90.00
#
_symmetry.space_group_name_H-M   'P 1'
#
loop_
_entity.id
_entity.type
_entity.pdbx_description
1 polymer ?
#
loop_
_entity_poly.entity_id
_entity_poly.type
_entity_poly.pdbx_seq_one_letter_code
_entity_poly.pdbx_strand_id
1 'polypeptide(L)'
;MRLAVLAPLLATASACRLPAAVSPVRPPSSASSIRLPPATTDRTLSPLEAALLLAFRWQTQQQTGVHSDEPGFHGMLSELREYQREHTTQEQADASLRIMASLAGPFPSLFRPFAGEPWAPSALAWCTTKFLGFLVGATRLTQRRAGDPRGGGVLVEKCAVLEHGGCKGLCIHMCKLPTERMFAEQWGMPVHMAPNFETCECQLSFGVVPPPVEEDATLPTGCLGSCPLARDGAPSLDAFRDFT
;
A
#
# COMPACT_ATOMS: atom_id res chain seq x y z
N MET A 1 32.21 18.71 -66.47
CA MET A 1 31.32 17.71 -67.13
C MET A 1 31.58 16.35 -66.52
N ARG A 2 30.72 15.90 -65.64
CA ARG A 2 30.49 14.48 -65.30
C ARG A 2 29.15 14.42 -64.58
N LEU A 3 28.16 13.79 -65.20
CA LEU A 3 26.86 13.49 -64.67
C LEU A 3 27.00 12.45 -63.55
N ALA A 4 26.34 12.71 -62.40
CA ALA A 4 26.11 11.71 -61.42
C ALA A 4 24.67 11.21 -61.53
N VAL A 5 24.55 9.90 -61.71
CA VAL A 5 23.29 9.15 -61.85
C VAL A 5 22.69 8.95 -60.47
N LEU A 6 21.48 9.44 -60.26
CA LEU A 6 20.65 9.11 -59.08
C LEU A 6 19.96 7.77 -59.31
N ALA A 7 20.20 6.82 -58.42
CA ALA A 7 19.44 5.58 -58.29
C ALA A 7 18.41 5.72 -57.17
N PRO A 8 17.13 5.35 -57.36
CA PRO A 8 16.12 5.39 -56.31
C PRO A 8 16.22 4.12 -55.45
N LEU A 9 16.39 4.30 -54.15
CA LEU A 9 16.22 3.28 -53.11
C LEU A 9 14.73 2.99 -52.91
N LEU A 10 14.30 1.84 -53.39
CA LEU A 10 12.98 1.28 -53.06
C LEU A 10 12.99 0.78 -51.61
N ALA A 11 12.31 1.53 -50.75
CA ALA A 11 12.03 1.11 -49.39
C ALA A 11 10.89 0.08 -49.37
N THR A 12 11.20 -1.16 -49.07
CA THR A 12 10.23 -2.22 -48.81
C THR A 12 9.60 -1.97 -47.46
N ALA A 13 8.34 -1.51 -47.48
CA ALA A 13 7.51 -1.42 -46.26
C ALA A 13 7.18 -2.85 -45.79
N SER A 14 7.86 -3.28 -44.71
CA SER A 14 7.49 -4.50 -43.98
C SER A 14 6.24 -4.20 -43.16
N ALA A 15 5.09 -4.73 -43.60
CA ALA A 15 3.82 -4.60 -42.89
C ALA A 15 3.92 -5.37 -41.56
N CYS A 16 3.99 -4.62 -40.45
CA CYS A 16 3.88 -5.17 -39.11
C CYS A 16 2.44 -5.64 -38.94
N ARG A 17 2.22 -6.96 -38.93
CA ARG A 17 0.90 -7.55 -38.62
C ARG A 17 0.64 -7.34 -37.13
N LEU A 18 -0.40 -6.55 -36.81
CA LEU A 18 -0.95 -6.46 -35.48
C LEU A 18 -1.44 -7.84 -35.02
N PRO A 19 -1.15 -8.28 -33.79
CA PRO A 19 -1.73 -9.50 -33.28
C PRO A 19 -3.26 -9.36 -33.16
N ALA A 20 -3.95 -10.47 -33.43
CA ALA A 20 -5.40 -10.55 -33.41
C ALA A 20 -6.00 -10.01 -32.10
N ALA A 21 -7.11 -9.31 -32.24
CA ALA A 21 -7.88 -8.73 -31.14
C ALA A 21 -8.10 -9.75 -30.01
N VAL A 22 -7.58 -9.44 -28.82
CA VAL A 22 -7.89 -10.15 -27.59
C VAL A 22 -9.37 -9.91 -27.32
N SER A 23 -10.14 -10.97 -27.27
CA SER A 23 -11.58 -10.91 -26.96
C SER A 23 -11.76 -10.21 -25.59
N PRO A 24 -12.74 -9.30 -25.45
CA PRO A 24 -12.97 -8.64 -24.18
C PRO A 24 -13.37 -9.68 -23.13
N VAL A 25 -12.57 -9.79 -22.07
CA VAL A 25 -12.90 -10.58 -20.89
C VAL A 25 -14.17 -9.97 -20.29
N ARG A 26 -15.25 -10.75 -20.33
CA ARG A 26 -16.53 -10.38 -19.75
C ARG A 26 -16.32 -10.14 -18.24
N PRO A 27 -16.67 -8.97 -17.69
CA PRO A 27 -16.59 -8.77 -16.25
C PRO A 27 -17.52 -9.77 -15.56
N PRO A 28 -17.12 -10.36 -14.42
CA PRO A 28 -18.00 -11.25 -13.67
C PRO A 28 -19.24 -10.46 -13.24
N SER A 29 -20.41 -10.87 -13.72
CA SER A 29 -21.68 -10.35 -13.27
C SER A 29 -21.96 -10.95 -11.90
N SER A 30 -21.99 -10.13 -10.94
CA SER A 30 -22.53 -10.16 -9.60
C SER A 30 -21.51 -9.61 -8.60
N ALA A 31 -21.84 -8.48 -8.00
CA ALA A 31 -21.24 -8.03 -6.76
C ALA A 31 -21.61 -9.06 -5.68
N SER A 32 -20.89 -10.17 -5.63
CA SER A 32 -20.89 -11.04 -4.47
C SER A 32 -20.31 -10.22 -3.34
N SER A 33 -21.15 -9.87 -2.38
CA SER A 33 -20.70 -9.41 -1.07
C SER A 33 -19.78 -10.50 -0.53
N ILE A 34 -18.47 -10.29 -0.63
CA ILE A 34 -17.49 -11.19 -0.03
C ILE A 34 -17.75 -11.10 1.47
N ARG A 35 -18.46 -12.11 2.00
CA ARG A 35 -18.49 -12.33 3.44
C ARG A 35 -17.11 -12.82 3.79
N LEU A 36 -16.31 -11.94 4.38
CA LEU A 36 -15.08 -12.35 5.05
C LEU A 36 -15.47 -13.42 6.09
N PRO A 37 -14.69 -14.49 6.23
CA PRO A 37 -14.91 -15.48 7.27
C PRO A 37 -14.94 -14.78 8.63
N PRO A 38 -15.73 -15.27 9.61
CA PRO A 38 -15.78 -14.67 10.93
C PRO A 38 -14.36 -14.61 11.49
N ALA A 39 -14.00 -13.44 12.00
CA ALA A 39 -12.69 -13.18 12.59
C ALA A 39 -12.35 -14.26 13.62
N THR A 40 -11.27 -14.97 13.39
CA THR A 40 -10.79 -15.96 14.34
C THR A 40 -10.15 -15.24 15.52
N THR A 41 -10.84 -15.26 16.66
CA THR A 41 -10.38 -15.07 18.03
C THR A 41 -9.34 -13.98 18.34
N ASP A 42 -9.61 -13.27 19.41
CA ASP A 42 -8.76 -12.32 20.13
C ASP A 42 -7.28 -12.75 20.08
N ARG A 43 -6.50 -12.02 19.30
CA ARG A 43 -5.07 -12.23 19.20
C ARG A 43 -4.44 -11.83 20.53
N THR A 44 -3.79 -12.78 21.20
CA THR A 44 -3.01 -12.50 22.41
C THR A 44 -1.74 -11.71 22.02
N LEU A 45 -1.75 -10.43 22.33
CA LEU A 45 -0.60 -9.55 22.12
C LEU A 45 0.42 -9.74 23.23
N SER A 46 1.70 -9.75 22.92
CA SER A 46 2.75 -9.62 23.92
C SER A 46 2.65 -8.25 24.63
N PRO A 47 3.24 -8.08 25.84
CA PRO A 47 3.21 -6.79 26.53
C PRO A 47 3.76 -5.61 25.68
N LEU A 48 4.78 -5.86 24.87
CA LEU A 48 5.34 -4.87 23.96
C LEU A 48 4.34 -4.52 22.85
N GLU A 49 3.74 -5.50 22.23
CA GLU A 49 2.73 -5.28 21.18
C GLU A 49 1.50 -4.55 21.71
N ALA A 50 1.08 -4.85 22.92
CA ALA A 50 -0.02 -4.15 23.60
C ALA A 50 0.33 -2.67 23.83
N ALA A 51 1.56 -2.38 24.29
CA ALA A 51 2.02 -1.01 24.46
C ALA A 51 2.10 -0.25 23.13
N LEU A 52 2.60 -0.89 22.06
CA LEU A 52 2.67 -0.32 20.73
C LEU A 52 1.27 -0.06 20.16
N LEU A 53 0.32 -0.96 20.38
CA LEU A 53 -1.07 -0.76 19.97
C LEU A 53 -1.72 0.43 20.71
N LEU A 54 -1.48 0.56 22.00
CA LEU A 54 -1.97 1.70 22.79
C LEU A 54 -1.37 3.01 22.28
N ALA A 55 -0.08 3.05 22.04
CA ALA A 55 0.58 4.25 21.49
C ALA A 55 0.05 4.60 20.09
N PHE A 56 -0.13 3.60 19.21
CA PHE A 56 -0.69 3.80 17.88
C PHE A 56 -2.13 4.32 17.96
N ARG A 57 -2.97 3.71 18.80
CA ARG A 57 -4.35 4.12 19.00
C ARG A 57 -4.44 5.54 19.57
N TRP A 58 -3.62 5.86 20.56
CA TRP A 58 -3.54 7.21 21.10
C TRP A 58 -3.19 8.25 20.04
N GLN A 59 -2.20 7.97 19.19
CA GLN A 59 -1.86 8.85 18.07
C GLN A 59 -2.99 8.95 17.06
N THR A 60 -3.67 7.84 16.76
CA THR A 60 -4.85 7.85 15.88
C THR A 60 -5.91 8.81 16.42
N GLN A 61 -6.26 8.71 17.69
CA GLN A 61 -7.24 9.59 18.33
C GLN A 61 -6.82 11.06 18.31
N GLN A 62 -5.52 11.35 18.54
CA GLN A 62 -5.00 12.73 18.48
C GLN A 62 -5.08 13.33 17.08
N GLN A 63 -4.89 12.53 16.02
CA GLN A 63 -4.85 13.03 14.65
C GLN A 63 -6.23 13.03 13.97
N THR A 64 -7.14 12.18 14.41
CA THR A 64 -8.47 12.03 13.82
C THR A 64 -9.58 12.69 14.63
N GLY A 65 -9.38 12.86 15.95
CA GLY A 65 -10.43 13.33 16.88
C GLY A 65 -11.51 12.28 17.16
N VAL A 66 -11.41 11.08 16.61
CA VAL A 66 -12.40 10.01 16.76
C VAL A 66 -12.02 9.11 17.93
N HIS A 67 -13.02 8.78 18.76
CA HIS A 67 -12.85 7.93 19.95
C HIS A 67 -13.91 6.84 19.97
N SER A 68 -13.52 5.63 20.34
CA SER A 68 -14.42 4.49 20.54
C SER A 68 -14.29 3.92 21.94
N ASP A 69 -15.41 3.53 22.54
CA ASP A 69 -15.44 2.85 23.85
C ASP A 69 -14.96 1.38 23.76
N GLU A 70 -14.89 0.82 22.54
CA GLU A 70 -14.35 -0.52 22.35
C GLU A 70 -12.85 -0.56 22.69
N PRO A 71 -12.40 -1.58 23.46
CA PRO A 71 -10.99 -1.69 23.82
C PRO A 71 -10.13 -2.25 22.68
N GLY A 72 -8.81 -2.03 22.78
CA GLY A 72 -7.81 -2.72 22.01
C GLY A 72 -7.89 -2.49 20.51
N PHE A 73 -7.60 -3.55 19.75
CA PHE A 73 -7.49 -3.53 18.29
C PHE A 73 -8.84 -3.22 17.61
N HIS A 74 -9.95 -3.76 18.11
CA HIS A 74 -11.27 -3.52 17.55
C HIS A 74 -11.69 -2.07 17.71
N GLY A 75 -11.43 -1.46 18.87
CA GLY A 75 -11.70 -0.04 19.08
C GLY A 75 -10.90 0.86 18.13
N MET A 76 -9.64 0.53 17.90
CA MET A 76 -8.82 1.23 16.88
C MET A 76 -9.44 1.10 15.48
N LEU A 77 -9.89 -0.09 15.09
CA LEU A 77 -10.53 -0.28 13.78
C LEU A 77 -11.85 0.48 13.67
N SER A 78 -12.65 0.51 14.73
CA SER A 78 -13.90 1.29 14.78
C SER A 78 -13.62 2.79 14.58
N GLU A 79 -12.61 3.34 15.25
CA GLU A 79 -12.16 4.73 15.11
C GLU A 79 -11.71 5.05 13.67
N LEU A 80 -10.87 4.21 13.08
CA LEU A 80 -10.40 4.39 11.70
C LEU A 80 -11.54 4.31 10.68
N ARG A 81 -12.50 3.41 10.88
CA ARG A 81 -13.68 3.27 10.01
C ARG A 81 -14.63 4.45 10.11
N GLU A 82 -14.83 4.97 11.29
CA GLU A 82 -15.65 6.16 11.49
C GLU A 82 -15.02 7.37 10.81
N TYR A 83 -13.71 7.58 11.02
CA TYR A 83 -12.96 8.62 10.33
C TYR A 83 -13.07 8.47 8.80
N GLN A 84 -12.92 7.24 8.29
CA GLN A 84 -13.02 6.96 6.85
C GLN A 84 -14.38 7.34 6.25
N ARG A 85 -15.48 7.16 6.98
CA ARG A 85 -16.84 7.49 6.50
C ARG A 85 -17.08 8.98 6.35
N GLU A 86 -16.39 9.79 7.13
CA GLU A 86 -16.64 11.22 7.21
C GLU A 86 -15.64 12.06 6.41
N HIS A 87 -14.52 11.46 6.00
CA HIS A 87 -13.41 12.17 5.37
C HIS A 87 -13.09 11.65 3.98
N THR A 88 -12.60 12.55 3.15
CA THR A 88 -12.10 12.23 1.80
C THR A 88 -10.88 11.32 1.86
N THR A 89 -10.57 10.64 0.76
CA THR A 89 -9.40 9.75 0.67
C THR A 89 -8.08 10.51 0.89
N GLN A 90 -8.01 11.78 0.49
CA GLN A 90 -6.85 12.63 0.75
C GLN A 90 -6.70 12.93 2.26
N GLU A 91 -7.77 13.32 2.93
CA GLU A 91 -7.74 13.57 4.38
C GLU A 91 -7.37 12.30 5.17
N GLN A 92 -7.85 11.13 4.72
CA GLN A 92 -7.48 9.84 5.28
C GLN A 92 -5.98 9.57 5.14
N ALA A 93 -5.41 9.80 3.96
CA ALA A 93 -3.98 9.62 3.70
C ALA A 93 -3.15 10.60 4.53
N ASP A 94 -3.55 11.87 4.61
CA ASP A 94 -2.85 12.89 5.38
C ASP A 94 -2.89 12.60 6.88
N ALA A 95 -4.02 12.13 7.41
CA ALA A 95 -4.12 11.69 8.80
C ALA A 95 -3.18 10.52 9.09
N SER A 96 -3.14 9.53 8.20
CA SER A 96 -2.24 8.38 8.32
C SER A 96 -0.78 8.79 8.27
N LEU A 97 -0.40 9.71 7.38
CA LEU A 97 0.97 10.26 7.33
C LEU A 97 1.34 10.93 8.66
N ARG A 98 0.44 11.74 9.24
CA ARG A 98 0.70 12.38 10.54
C ARG A 98 0.84 11.36 11.67
N ILE A 99 -0.01 10.33 11.71
CA ILE A 99 0.08 9.24 12.70
C ILE A 99 1.44 8.54 12.58
N MET A 100 1.82 8.11 11.38
CA MET A 100 3.07 7.41 11.14
C MET A 100 4.30 8.28 11.42
N ALA A 101 4.28 9.55 11.01
CA ALA A 101 5.37 10.49 11.28
C ALA A 101 5.56 10.73 12.78
N SER A 102 4.46 10.85 13.54
CA SER A 102 4.52 11.02 15.00
C SER A 102 5.12 9.80 15.69
N LEU A 103 4.81 8.59 15.22
CA LEU A 103 5.35 7.35 15.76
C LEU A 103 6.81 7.10 15.34
N ALA A 104 7.16 7.45 14.11
CA ALA A 104 8.51 7.31 13.61
C ALA A 104 9.48 8.31 14.25
N GLY A 105 8.99 9.47 14.70
CA GLY A 105 9.81 10.50 15.34
C GLY A 105 11.02 10.91 14.48
N PRO A 106 12.25 10.93 15.05
CA PRO A 106 13.44 11.35 14.33
C PRO A 106 14.06 10.25 13.43
N PHE A 107 13.56 9.00 13.51
CA PHE A 107 14.17 7.87 12.80
C PHE A 107 14.29 8.06 11.27
N PRO A 108 13.29 8.60 10.55
CA PRO A 108 13.44 8.85 9.12
C PRO A 108 14.64 9.73 8.78
N SER A 109 14.81 10.83 9.50
CA SER A 109 15.93 11.76 9.27
C SER A 109 17.28 11.13 9.59
N LEU A 110 17.36 10.31 10.62
CA LEU A 110 18.58 9.59 10.99
C LEU A 110 18.93 8.47 10.00
N PHE A 111 17.92 7.82 9.44
CA PHE A 111 18.12 6.72 8.49
C PHE A 111 18.40 7.21 7.06
N ARG A 112 17.82 8.32 6.65
CA ARG A 112 17.88 8.85 5.28
C ARG A 112 19.28 8.89 4.65
N PRO A 113 20.36 9.27 5.37
CA PRO A 113 21.71 9.25 4.81
C PRO A 113 22.17 7.85 4.36
N PHE A 114 21.59 6.80 4.91
CA PHE A 114 21.94 5.40 4.63
C PHE A 114 20.98 4.73 3.64
N ALA A 115 19.96 5.43 3.16
CA ALA A 115 18.90 4.83 2.34
C ALA A 115 19.44 4.21 1.04
N GLY A 116 20.56 4.71 0.48
CA GLY A 116 21.22 4.17 -0.71
C GLY A 116 22.12 2.96 -0.45
N GLU A 117 22.38 2.60 0.79
CA GLU A 117 23.28 1.53 1.14
C GLU A 117 22.69 0.14 0.81
N PRO A 118 23.50 -0.82 0.34
CA PRO A 118 23.01 -2.15 -0.06
C PRO A 118 22.29 -2.92 1.06
N TRP A 119 22.64 -2.69 2.31
CA TRP A 119 22.06 -3.34 3.49
C TRP A 119 20.75 -2.68 3.96
N ALA A 120 20.51 -1.43 3.57
CA ALA A 120 19.41 -0.62 4.11
C ALA A 120 18.01 -1.24 3.91
N PRO A 121 17.67 -1.83 2.73
CA PRO A 121 16.38 -2.51 2.55
C PRO A 121 16.19 -3.67 3.51
N SER A 122 17.25 -4.46 3.77
CA SER A 122 17.19 -5.62 4.68
C SER A 122 17.07 -5.20 6.14
N ALA A 123 17.70 -4.10 6.51
CA ALA A 123 17.59 -3.53 7.86
C ALA A 123 16.14 -3.05 8.13
N LEU A 124 15.53 -2.32 7.19
CA LEU A 124 14.14 -1.90 7.32
C LEU A 124 13.17 -3.07 7.34
N ALA A 125 13.37 -4.07 6.48
CA ALA A 125 12.58 -5.29 6.50
C ALA A 125 12.66 -5.99 7.86
N TRP A 126 13.85 -6.11 8.43
CA TRP A 126 14.05 -6.70 9.76
C TRP A 126 13.32 -5.88 10.84
N CYS A 127 13.49 -4.57 10.87
CA CYS A 127 12.78 -3.69 11.80
C CYS A 127 11.27 -3.85 11.67
N THR A 128 10.75 -3.87 10.45
CA THR A 128 9.32 -4.04 10.18
C THR A 128 8.78 -5.32 10.81
N THR A 129 9.50 -6.45 10.69
CA THR A 129 9.05 -7.70 11.33
C THR A 129 9.07 -7.66 12.85
N LYS A 130 9.81 -6.75 13.47
CA LYS A 130 9.87 -6.61 14.94
C LYS A 130 8.83 -5.65 15.50
N PHE A 131 8.48 -4.62 14.74
CA PHE A 131 7.68 -3.53 15.26
C PHE A 131 6.28 -3.39 14.63
N LEU A 132 5.99 -4.03 13.50
CA LEU A 132 4.69 -3.90 12.85
C LEU A 132 3.69 -5.01 13.22
N GLY A 133 4.16 -6.07 13.83
CA GLY A 133 3.36 -7.26 14.17
C GLY A 133 2.08 -6.92 14.96
N PHE A 134 2.14 -5.98 15.89
CA PHE A 134 0.98 -5.57 16.70
C PHE A 134 -0.22 -5.08 15.85
N LEU A 135 0.07 -4.48 14.70
CA LEU A 135 -0.93 -3.89 13.82
C LEU A 135 -1.41 -4.86 12.73
N VAL A 136 -0.47 -5.50 12.04
CA VAL A 136 -0.80 -6.26 10.82
C VAL A 136 -0.86 -7.78 11.04
N GLY A 137 -0.34 -8.27 12.14
CA GLY A 137 -0.29 -9.71 12.40
C GLY A 137 1.08 -10.33 12.16
N ALA A 138 1.10 -11.65 11.94
CA ALA A 138 2.33 -12.39 11.72
C ALA A 138 3.06 -11.91 10.46
N THR A 139 4.37 -11.69 10.62
CA THR A 139 5.24 -11.22 9.55
C THR A 139 6.48 -12.06 9.46
N ARG A 140 7.01 -12.27 8.24
CA ARG A 140 8.28 -12.94 8.01
C ARG A 140 9.12 -12.26 6.96
N LEU A 141 10.43 -12.39 7.08
CA LEU A 141 11.36 -11.87 6.08
C LEU A 141 11.24 -12.67 4.78
N THR A 142 11.32 -11.97 3.68
CA THR A 142 11.30 -12.51 2.31
C THR A 142 12.30 -11.80 1.42
N GLN A 143 12.34 -12.21 0.17
CA GLN A 143 13.03 -11.46 -0.87
C GLN A 143 12.13 -10.30 -1.33
N ARG A 144 12.71 -9.13 -1.58
CA ARG A 144 12.00 -7.96 -2.14
C ARG A 144 11.58 -8.17 -3.60
N ARG A 145 12.33 -9.02 -4.33
CA ARG A 145 12.03 -9.50 -5.68
C ARG A 145 12.40 -10.96 -5.77
N ALA A 146 11.69 -11.71 -6.58
CA ALA A 146 12.01 -13.11 -6.83
C ALA A 146 13.47 -13.22 -7.35
N GLY A 147 14.26 -14.07 -6.70
CA GLY A 147 15.66 -14.30 -7.05
C GLY A 147 16.66 -13.25 -6.55
N ASP A 148 16.24 -12.21 -5.81
CA ASP A 148 17.18 -11.26 -5.20
C ASP A 148 17.72 -11.82 -3.86
N PRO A 149 19.00 -12.21 -3.77
CA PRO A 149 19.57 -12.79 -2.56
C PRO A 149 19.73 -11.79 -1.40
N ARG A 150 19.59 -10.49 -1.70
CA ARG A 150 19.83 -9.42 -0.70
C ARG A 150 18.70 -9.25 0.32
N GLY A 151 17.59 -9.98 0.17
CA GLY A 151 16.45 -9.83 1.09
C GLY A 151 15.72 -8.51 0.86
N GLY A 152 15.29 -7.86 1.96
CA GLY A 152 14.59 -6.56 1.92
C GLY A 152 13.09 -6.69 1.63
N GLY A 153 12.52 -7.88 1.71
CA GLY A 153 11.09 -8.14 1.66
C GLY A 153 10.52 -8.53 3.02
N VAL A 154 9.25 -8.23 3.23
CA VAL A 154 8.44 -8.69 4.35
C VAL A 154 7.12 -9.20 3.83
N LEU A 155 6.78 -10.43 4.15
CA LEU A 155 5.42 -10.94 3.94
C LEU A 155 4.64 -10.82 5.24
N VAL A 156 3.53 -10.07 5.19
CA VAL A 156 2.45 -10.15 6.16
C VAL A 156 1.61 -11.36 5.77
N GLU A 157 1.60 -12.40 6.60
CA GLU A 157 0.97 -13.69 6.26
C GLU A 157 -0.56 -13.60 6.24
N LYS A 158 -1.13 -12.77 7.10
CA LYS A 158 -2.54 -12.46 7.13
C LYS A 158 -2.76 -11.12 7.85
N CYS A 159 -3.03 -10.08 7.07
CA CYS A 159 -3.15 -8.74 7.61
C CYS A 159 -4.40 -8.60 8.49
N ALA A 160 -4.19 -8.42 9.79
CA ALA A 160 -5.28 -8.28 10.77
C ALA A 160 -6.18 -7.06 10.47
N VAL A 161 -5.60 -5.94 10.01
CA VAL A 161 -6.39 -4.76 9.62
C VAL A 161 -7.29 -5.07 8.44
N LEU A 162 -6.80 -5.80 7.46
CA LEU A 162 -7.59 -6.16 6.27
C LEU A 162 -8.65 -7.22 6.59
N GLU A 163 -8.29 -8.23 7.38
CA GLU A 163 -9.19 -9.31 7.80
C GLU A 163 -10.34 -8.80 8.67
N HIS A 164 -10.02 -8.07 9.73
CA HIS A 164 -11.03 -7.56 10.69
C HIS A 164 -11.68 -6.25 10.20
N GLY A 165 -10.94 -5.45 9.45
CA GLY A 165 -11.43 -4.21 8.87
C GLY A 165 -12.52 -4.42 7.83
N GLY A 166 -12.45 -5.48 7.02
CA GLY A 166 -13.43 -5.80 5.97
C GLY A 166 -13.58 -4.73 4.89
N CYS A 167 -12.62 -3.81 4.80
CA CYS A 167 -12.64 -2.69 3.87
C CYS A 167 -11.31 -2.55 3.12
N LYS A 168 -11.34 -2.75 1.82
CA LYS A 168 -10.16 -2.58 0.95
C LYS A 168 -9.67 -1.13 0.94
N GLY A 169 -10.60 -0.16 0.97
CA GLY A 169 -10.30 1.26 1.01
C GLY A 169 -9.49 1.66 2.25
N LEU A 170 -9.73 1.05 3.41
CA LEU A 170 -8.93 1.26 4.60
C LEU A 170 -7.46 0.89 4.38
N CYS A 171 -7.23 -0.27 3.76
CA CYS A 171 -5.89 -0.70 3.39
C CYS A 171 -5.24 0.26 2.39
N ILE A 172 -5.96 0.69 1.36
CA ILE A 172 -5.41 1.51 0.28
C ILE A 172 -5.10 2.92 0.79
N HIS A 173 -6.11 3.61 1.34
CA HIS A 173 -6.02 5.05 1.63
C HIS A 173 -5.38 5.36 2.99
N MET A 174 -5.43 4.45 3.94
CA MET A 174 -4.86 4.68 5.27
C MET A 174 -3.62 3.82 5.58
N CYS A 175 -3.25 2.88 4.70
CA CYS A 175 -2.06 2.06 4.90
C CYS A 175 -1.13 2.11 3.70
N LYS A 176 -1.49 1.49 2.55
CA LYS A 176 -0.59 1.31 1.41
C LYS A 176 -0.05 2.64 0.87
N LEU A 177 -0.90 3.47 0.31
CA LEU A 177 -0.49 4.71 -0.37
C LEU A 177 0.26 5.68 0.56
N PRO A 178 -0.24 5.99 1.77
CA PRO A 178 0.51 6.87 2.67
C PRO A 178 1.83 6.25 3.16
N THR A 179 1.92 4.93 3.33
CA THR A 179 3.18 4.27 3.70
C THR A 179 4.21 4.38 2.57
N GLU A 180 3.82 4.06 1.34
CA GLU A 180 4.70 4.18 0.16
C GLU A 180 5.22 5.61 0.01
N ARG A 181 4.34 6.59 0.16
CA ARG A 181 4.70 8.01 0.15
C ARG A 181 5.67 8.38 1.27
N MET A 182 5.36 8.02 2.51
CA MET A 182 6.21 8.32 3.66
C MET A 182 7.63 7.77 3.48
N PHE A 183 7.76 6.52 3.02
CA PHE A 183 9.06 5.91 2.80
C PHE A 183 9.85 6.61 1.69
N ALA A 184 9.21 6.97 0.59
CA ALA A 184 9.86 7.70 -0.49
C ALA A 184 10.30 9.11 -0.04
N GLU A 185 9.41 9.88 0.58
CA GLU A 185 9.64 11.30 0.90
C GLU A 185 10.49 11.50 2.16
N GLN A 186 10.22 10.76 3.23
CA GLN A 186 10.84 10.99 4.53
C GLN A 186 12.05 10.09 4.78
N TRP A 187 11.96 8.80 4.43
CA TRP A 187 13.03 7.83 4.64
C TRP A 187 14.07 7.82 3.51
N GLY A 188 13.74 8.38 2.34
CA GLY A 188 14.61 8.36 1.16
C GLY A 188 14.76 6.98 0.52
N MET A 189 13.89 6.04 0.88
CA MET A 189 13.87 4.68 0.34
C MET A 189 12.44 4.32 -0.07
N PRO A 190 12.18 4.04 -1.35
CA PRO A 190 10.86 3.59 -1.77
C PRO A 190 10.54 2.22 -1.16
N VAL A 191 9.28 1.96 -0.93
CA VAL A 191 8.73 0.64 -0.60
C VAL A 191 7.52 0.39 -1.48
N HIS A 192 7.42 -0.80 -2.06
CA HIS A 192 6.21 -1.23 -2.75
C HIS A 192 5.45 -2.21 -1.87
N MET A 193 4.17 -1.93 -1.64
CA MET A 193 3.25 -2.79 -0.90
C MET A 193 2.27 -3.45 -1.87
N ALA A 194 2.25 -4.77 -1.91
CA ALA A 194 1.38 -5.56 -2.77
C ALA A 194 0.37 -6.38 -1.94
N PRO A 195 -0.78 -5.79 -1.56
CA PRO A 195 -1.82 -6.50 -0.83
C PRO A 195 -2.55 -7.48 -1.73
N ASN A 196 -2.82 -8.68 -1.21
CA ASN A 196 -3.75 -9.63 -1.81
C ASN A 196 -5.06 -9.59 -1.03
N PHE A 197 -6.11 -9.07 -1.64
CA PHE A 197 -7.41 -8.89 -0.99
C PHE A 197 -8.25 -10.17 -0.88
N GLU A 198 -7.80 -11.28 -1.45
CA GLU A 198 -8.46 -12.58 -1.32
C GLU A 198 -7.90 -13.37 -0.15
N THR A 199 -6.57 -13.36 0.01
CA THR A 199 -5.87 -14.09 1.07
C THR A 199 -5.58 -13.24 2.31
N CYS A 200 -5.73 -11.93 2.22
CA CYS A 200 -5.30 -10.94 3.21
C CYS A 200 -3.78 -10.89 3.43
N GLU A 201 -2.99 -11.48 2.53
CA GLU A 201 -1.54 -11.33 2.54
C GLU A 201 -1.11 -9.95 2.06
N CYS A 202 0.07 -9.50 2.46
CA CYS A 202 0.67 -8.28 1.90
C CYS A 202 2.19 -8.45 1.80
N GLN A 203 2.73 -8.32 0.60
CA GLN A 203 4.17 -8.29 0.38
C GLN A 203 4.65 -6.84 0.41
N LEU A 204 5.60 -6.54 1.31
CA LEU A 204 6.34 -5.28 1.33
C LEU A 204 7.71 -5.52 0.70
N SER A 205 8.15 -4.62 -0.18
CA SER A 205 9.41 -4.74 -0.93
C SER A 205 10.19 -3.44 -0.80
N PHE A 206 11.12 -3.37 0.16
CA PHE A 206 11.93 -2.20 0.42
C PHE A 206 12.99 -1.97 -0.68
N GLY A 207 13.16 -0.72 -1.11
CA GLY A 207 14.02 -0.34 -2.22
C GLY A 207 13.42 -0.68 -3.60
N VAL A 208 12.12 -0.94 -3.66
CA VAL A 208 11.37 -1.13 -4.90
C VAL A 208 10.41 0.05 -5.07
N VAL A 209 10.54 0.76 -6.18
CA VAL A 209 9.64 1.86 -6.53
C VAL A 209 8.27 1.25 -6.86
N PRO A 210 7.18 1.72 -6.21
CA PRO A 210 5.84 1.28 -6.58
C PRO A 210 5.50 1.73 -8.00
N PRO A 211 4.66 0.99 -8.74
CA PRO A 211 4.14 1.47 -10.01
C PRO A 211 3.23 2.69 -9.79
N PRO A 212 2.97 3.50 -10.83
CA PRO A 212 1.91 4.50 -10.78
C PRO A 212 0.59 3.89 -10.33
N VAL A 213 -0.22 4.67 -9.60
CA VAL A 213 -1.48 4.16 -9.02
C VAL A 213 -2.42 3.56 -10.08
N GLU A 214 -2.43 4.14 -11.28
CA GLU A 214 -3.23 3.68 -12.41
C GLU A 214 -2.76 2.35 -12.99
N GLU A 215 -1.49 2.01 -12.82
CA GLU A 215 -0.86 0.80 -13.35
C GLU A 215 -0.68 -0.28 -12.27
N ASP A 216 -1.01 0.03 -11.03
CA ASP A 216 -0.85 -0.90 -9.91
C ASP A 216 -1.93 -1.98 -9.93
N ALA A 217 -1.57 -3.14 -10.46
CA ALA A 217 -2.45 -4.30 -10.56
C ALA A 217 -2.94 -4.84 -9.20
N THR A 218 -2.33 -4.41 -8.09
CA THR A 218 -2.76 -4.81 -6.74
C THR A 218 -3.94 -3.97 -6.24
N LEU A 219 -4.28 -2.87 -6.92
CA LEU A 219 -5.34 -1.96 -6.51
C LEU A 219 -6.67 -2.30 -7.21
N PRO A 220 -7.75 -2.54 -6.47
CA PRO A 220 -9.06 -2.76 -7.06
C PRO A 220 -9.65 -1.44 -7.57
N THR A 221 -9.99 -1.39 -8.85
CA THR A 221 -10.52 -0.20 -9.54
C THR A 221 -11.71 0.45 -8.84
N GLY A 222 -12.59 -0.35 -8.21
CA GLY A 222 -13.76 0.16 -7.48
C GLY A 222 -13.46 0.92 -6.19
N CYS A 223 -12.24 0.82 -5.65
CA CYS A 223 -11.83 1.56 -4.46
C CYS A 223 -11.05 2.84 -4.78
N LEU A 224 -10.63 3.03 -6.02
CA LEU A 224 -9.88 4.21 -6.45
C LEU A 224 -10.79 5.35 -6.94
N GLY A 225 -11.93 5.03 -7.56
CA GLY A 225 -12.79 6.02 -8.21
C GLY A 225 -14.12 6.29 -7.51
N SER A 226 -14.68 5.33 -6.79
CA SER A 226 -15.98 5.46 -6.12
C SER A 226 -16.12 4.43 -5.01
N CYS A 227 -15.63 4.76 -3.84
CA CYS A 227 -15.93 3.92 -2.67
C CYS A 227 -17.41 4.09 -2.31
N PRO A 228 -18.25 3.03 -2.25
CA PRO A 228 -19.64 3.16 -1.84
C PRO A 228 -19.82 3.59 -0.38
N LEU A 229 -18.71 3.60 0.39
CA LEU A 229 -18.65 4.12 1.76
C LEU A 229 -18.10 5.56 1.82
N ALA A 230 -17.57 6.10 0.73
CA ALA A 230 -17.18 7.51 0.65
C ALA A 230 -18.43 8.35 0.41
N ARG A 231 -18.59 9.44 1.18
CA ARG A 231 -19.58 10.48 0.88
C ARG A 231 -19.28 11.07 -0.50
N ASP A 232 -20.31 11.54 -1.17
CA ASP A 232 -20.25 12.20 -2.47
C ASP A 232 -19.10 13.22 -2.51
N GLY A 233 -18.12 12.99 -3.39
CA GLY A 233 -16.93 13.82 -3.50
C GLY A 233 -15.61 13.08 -3.29
N ALA A 234 -15.56 11.75 -3.46
CA ALA A 234 -14.29 11.03 -3.51
C ALA A 234 -13.35 11.74 -4.50
N PRO A 235 -12.14 12.16 -4.08
CA PRO A 235 -11.20 12.82 -4.98
C PRO A 235 -10.92 11.89 -6.14
N SER A 236 -10.79 12.49 -7.32
CA SER A 236 -10.30 11.79 -8.49
C SER A 236 -8.92 11.21 -8.21
N LEU A 237 -8.50 10.23 -8.99
CA LEU A 237 -7.13 9.70 -8.99
C LEU A 237 -6.06 10.81 -9.08
N ASP A 238 -6.46 12.01 -9.54
CA ASP A 238 -5.59 13.20 -9.64
C ASP A 238 -5.00 13.62 -8.29
N ALA A 239 -5.68 13.35 -7.17
CA ALA A 239 -5.15 13.65 -5.83
C ALA A 239 -3.91 12.82 -5.47
N PHE A 240 -3.62 11.75 -6.22
CA PHE A 240 -2.45 10.88 -6.01
C PHE A 240 -1.39 11.02 -7.12
N ARG A 241 -1.63 11.83 -8.16
CA ARG A 241 -0.67 12.06 -9.25
C ARG A 241 0.56 12.85 -8.83
N ASP A 242 0.43 13.68 -7.80
CA ASP A 242 1.53 14.50 -7.28
C ASP A 242 2.53 13.71 -6.43
N PHE A 243 2.44 12.37 -6.42
CA PHE A 243 3.30 11.48 -5.62
C PHE A 243 4.38 10.75 -6.43
N THR A 244 4.57 11.09 -7.70
CA THR A 244 5.64 10.53 -8.56
C THR A 244 6.89 11.42 -8.62
#